data_2295a5756a9a4fd3c137402ee108e214
#
_entry.id   2295a5756a9a4fd3c137402ee108e214
#
_cell.length_a   1.000
_cell.length_b   1.000
_cell.length_c   1.000
_cell.angle_alpha   90.00
_cell.angle_beta   90.00
_cell.angle_gamma   90.00
#
_symmetry.space_group_name_H-M   'P 1'
#
loop_
_entity.id
_entity.type
_entity.pdbx_description
1 polymer ?
#
loop_
_entity_poly.entity_id
_entity_poly.type
_entity_poly.pdbx_seq_one_letter_code
_entity_poly.pdbx_strand_id
1 'polypeptide(L)'
;MQGPAVNIGVLLFIPYRHMEDRILKAVRDSGFDDLTLAQARVFQRIAPGGSRLTDLAEQAQMAKQSVAGLVDELERMHYVRRVPDPDDRRARLIKIAARGQRAAEVAQAAHDQIRSEWRVHLGARRFDQLQATLEELREITDPFTATPPA
;
A
#
# COMPACT_ATOMS: atom_id res chain seq x y z
N MET A 1 2.29 5.24 -39.38
CA MET A 1 2.53 3.91 -38.76
C MET A 1 2.32 4.05 -37.25
N GLN A 2 1.25 3.48 -36.73
CA GLN A 2 1.15 3.33 -35.28
C GLN A 2 2.10 2.19 -34.88
N GLY A 3 3.04 2.49 -34.00
CA GLY A 3 3.87 1.45 -33.39
C GLY A 3 2.98 0.42 -32.65
N PRO A 4 3.51 -0.78 -32.32
CA PRO A 4 2.72 -1.78 -31.62
C PRO A 4 2.12 -1.17 -30.36
N ALA A 5 0.81 -1.35 -30.14
CA ALA A 5 0.12 -0.85 -28.97
C ALA A 5 0.83 -1.39 -27.71
N VAL A 6 1.12 -0.51 -26.77
CA VAL A 6 1.76 -0.90 -25.51
C VAL A 6 0.83 -1.87 -24.77
N ASN A 7 1.38 -2.97 -24.28
CA ASN A 7 0.64 -3.99 -23.54
C ASN A 7 -0.07 -3.38 -22.32
N ILE A 8 -1.32 -3.74 -22.08
CA ILE A 8 -2.13 -3.21 -20.99
C ILE A 8 -1.48 -3.42 -19.61
N GLY A 9 -0.78 -4.55 -19.41
CA GLY A 9 -0.06 -4.80 -18.16
C GLY A 9 1.04 -3.76 -17.91
N VAL A 10 1.75 -3.36 -18.95
CA VAL A 10 2.77 -2.29 -18.89
C VAL A 10 2.11 -0.94 -18.63
N LEU A 11 0.95 -0.67 -19.25
CA LEU A 11 0.19 0.57 -19.03
C LEU A 11 -0.33 0.69 -17.60
N LEU A 12 -0.63 -0.41 -16.93
CA LEU A 12 -0.99 -0.43 -15.51
C LEU A 12 0.24 -0.30 -14.61
N PHE A 13 1.32 -1.01 -14.95
CA PHE A 13 2.52 -1.07 -14.15
C PHE A 13 3.28 0.26 -14.08
N ILE A 14 3.42 0.96 -15.22
CA ILE A 14 4.21 2.21 -15.27
C ILE A 14 3.61 3.30 -14.36
N PRO A 15 2.31 3.64 -14.43
CA PRO A 15 1.71 4.61 -13.52
C PRO A 15 1.78 4.17 -12.05
N TYR A 16 1.57 2.90 -11.77
CA TYR A 16 1.66 2.36 -10.42
C TYR A 16 3.08 2.53 -9.84
N ARG A 17 4.11 2.12 -10.59
CA ARG A 17 5.51 2.29 -10.18
C ARG A 17 5.87 3.76 -9.95
N HIS A 18 5.46 4.63 -10.86
CA HIS A 18 5.69 6.07 -10.72
C HIS A 18 5.06 6.63 -9.43
N MET A 19 3.84 6.24 -9.11
CA MET A 19 3.17 6.63 -7.87
C MET A 19 3.92 6.08 -6.64
N GLU A 20 4.27 4.79 -6.65
CA GLU A 20 5.00 4.13 -5.56
C GLU A 20 6.35 4.82 -5.28
N ASP A 21 7.12 5.09 -6.31
CA ASP A 21 8.43 5.76 -6.21
C ASP A 21 8.30 7.17 -5.62
N ARG A 22 7.32 7.95 -6.06
CA ARG A 22 7.08 9.30 -5.57
C ARG A 22 6.61 9.34 -4.13
N ILE A 23 5.73 8.44 -3.75
CA ILE A 23 5.24 8.32 -2.37
C ILE A 23 6.40 7.96 -1.44
N LEU A 24 7.19 6.93 -1.79
CA LEU A 24 8.33 6.52 -0.98
C LEU A 24 9.38 7.62 -0.86
N LYS A 25 9.63 8.35 -1.96
CA LYS A 25 10.53 9.51 -1.93
C LYS A 25 10.03 10.59 -0.96
N ALA A 26 8.75 10.95 -1.02
CA ALA A 26 8.17 11.96 -0.14
C ALA A 26 8.27 11.54 1.34
N VAL A 27 8.02 10.28 1.64
CA VAL A 27 8.14 9.71 2.99
C VAL A 27 9.59 9.81 3.48
N ARG A 28 10.56 9.42 2.67
CA ARG A 28 11.99 9.51 3.01
C ARG A 28 12.45 10.95 3.21
N ASP A 29 12.07 11.84 2.31
CA ASP A 29 12.43 13.27 2.38
C ASP A 29 11.82 13.96 3.62
N SER A 30 10.78 13.37 4.22
CA SER A 30 10.12 13.85 5.43
C SER A 30 10.72 13.27 6.74
N GLY A 31 11.87 12.61 6.66
CA GLY A 31 12.60 12.10 7.82
C GLY A 31 12.36 10.62 8.14
N PHE A 32 11.66 9.88 7.27
CA PHE A 32 11.46 8.43 7.39
C PHE A 32 12.34 7.69 6.37
N ASP A 33 13.63 8.01 6.35
CA ASP A 33 14.61 7.59 5.36
C ASP A 33 15.12 6.15 5.53
N ASP A 34 14.77 5.53 6.63
CA ASP A 34 15.09 4.13 6.96
C ASP A 34 14.09 3.10 6.39
N LEU A 35 13.00 3.54 5.73
CA LEU A 35 12.06 2.65 5.08
C LEU A 35 12.55 2.15 3.72
N THR A 36 12.49 0.83 3.52
CA THR A 36 12.69 0.18 2.23
C THR A 36 11.37 0.04 1.47
N LEU A 37 11.45 -0.18 0.16
CA LEU A 37 10.26 -0.43 -0.66
C LEU A 37 9.51 -1.69 -0.22
N ALA A 38 10.23 -2.76 0.14
CA ALA A 38 9.63 -4.01 0.61
C ALA A 38 8.85 -3.80 1.93
N GLN A 39 9.42 -3.04 2.86
CA GLN A 39 8.77 -2.67 4.12
C GLN A 39 7.54 -1.79 3.87
N ALA A 40 7.62 -0.81 2.98
CA ALA A 40 6.49 0.04 2.62
C ALA A 40 5.33 -0.76 2.00
N ARG A 41 5.62 -1.75 1.17
CA ARG A 41 4.62 -2.65 0.58
C ARG A 41 3.87 -3.50 1.60
N VAL A 42 4.56 -3.96 2.64
CA VAL A 42 3.90 -4.67 3.75
C VAL A 42 3.12 -3.70 4.62
N PHE A 43 3.73 -2.57 4.98
CA PHE A 43 3.13 -1.56 5.84
C PHE A 43 1.78 -1.04 5.32
N GLN A 44 1.67 -0.76 4.03
CA GLN A 44 0.44 -0.27 3.41
C GLN A 44 -0.75 -1.24 3.47
N ARG A 45 -0.50 -2.53 3.78
CA ARG A 45 -1.53 -3.57 3.88
C ARG A 45 -2.07 -3.73 5.30
N ILE A 46 -1.48 -3.06 6.28
CA ILE A 46 -1.94 -3.15 7.67
C ILE A 46 -3.29 -2.45 7.81
N ALA A 47 -4.31 -3.21 8.22
CA ALA A 47 -5.63 -2.68 8.47
C ALA A 47 -5.65 -1.73 9.69
N PRO A 48 -6.54 -0.74 9.75
CA PRO A 48 -6.64 0.21 10.87
C PRO A 48 -6.80 -0.47 12.23
N GLY A 49 -7.53 -1.59 12.30
CA GLY A 49 -7.70 -2.41 13.50
C GLY A 49 -6.53 -3.32 13.82
N GLY A 50 -5.53 -3.39 12.94
CA GLY A 50 -4.43 -4.34 12.99
C GLY A 50 -4.65 -5.53 12.06
N SER A 51 -3.56 -6.21 11.72
CA SER A 51 -3.56 -7.38 10.82
C SER A 51 -2.77 -8.51 11.42
N ARG A 52 -3.19 -9.75 11.17
CA ARG A 52 -2.38 -10.93 11.47
C ARG A 52 -1.26 -11.08 10.45
N LEU A 53 -0.14 -11.63 10.87
CA LEU A 53 1.01 -11.86 10.00
C LEU A 53 0.64 -12.73 8.77
N THR A 54 -0.21 -13.73 8.97
CA THR A 54 -0.69 -14.61 7.89
C THR A 54 -1.45 -13.82 6.82
N ASP A 55 -2.34 -12.93 7.24
CA ASP A 55 -3.14 -12.09 6.33
C ASP A 55 -2.25 -11.10 5.55
N LEU A 56 -1.26 -10.51 6.22
CA LEU A 56 -0.28 -9.64 5.57
C LEU A 56 0.54 -10.39 4.51
N ALA A 57 0.96 -11.62 4.80
CA ALA A 57 1.71 -12.44 3.86
C ALA A 57 0.89 -12.78 2.61
N GLU A 58 -0.37 -13.16 2.79
CA GLU A 58 -1.29 -13.43 1.69
C GLU A 58 -1.53 -12.18 0.83
N GLN A 59 -1.85 -11.05 1.44
CA GLN A 59 -2.12 -9.79 0.73
C GLN A 59 -0.88 -9.22 0.05
N ALA A 60 0.30 -9.38 0.64
CA ALA A 60 1.56 -8.96 0.03
C ALA A 60 2.08 -9.93 -1.04
N GLN A 61 1.45 -11.10 -1.19
CA GLN A 61 1.91 -12.17 -2.08
C GLN A 61 3.37 -12.57 -1.81
N MET A 62 3.72 -12.67 -0.53
CA MET A 62 5.06 -12.99 -0.04
C MET A 62 5.02 -14.19 0.90
N ALA A 63 6.13 -14.90 0.99
CA ALA A 63 6.28 -15.97 1.98
C ALA A 63 6.13 -15.40 3.40
N LYS A 64 5.43 -16.12 4.28
CA LYS A 64 5.20 -15.72 5.68
C LYS A 64 6.49 -15.38 6.42
N GLN A 65 7.56 -16.16 6.21
CA GLN A 65 8.86 -15.92 6.82
C GLN A 65 9.49 -14.60 6.36
N SER A 66 9.35 -14.24 5.08
CA SER A 66 9.85 -12.97 4.55
C SER A 66 9.10 -11.78 5.16
N VAL A 67 7.77 -11.88 5.25
CA VAL A 67 6.94 -10.83 5.88
C VAL A 67 7.25 -10.71 7.37
N ALA A 68 7.46 -11.84 8.06
CA ALA A 68 7.86 -11.83 9.48
C ALA A 68 9.15 -11.03 9.71
N GLY A 69 10.18 -11.22 8.87
CA GLY A 69 11.42 -10.46 8.93
C GLY A 69 11.22 -8.96 8.70
N LEU A 70 10.39 -8.59 7.70
CA LEU A 70 10.08 -7.19 7.43
C LEU A 70 9.30 -6.53 8.58
N VAL A 71 8.36 -7.26 9.17
CA VAL A 71 7.59 -6.78 10.34
C VAL A 71 8.49 -6.63 11.57
N ASP A 72 9.43 -7.56 11.81
CA ASP A 72 10.41 -7.44 12.90
C ASP A 72 11.24 -6.17 12.78
N GLU A 73 11.68 -5.84 11.56
CA GLU A 73 12.41 -4.59 11.28
C GLU A 73 11.53 -3.35 11.48
N LEU A 74 10.30 -3.36 10.98
CA LEU A 74 9.34 -2.27 11.16
C LEU A 74 9.02 -2.03 12.63
N GLU A 75 8.93 -3.10 13.44
CA GLU A 75 8.74 -2.99 14.90
C GLU A 75 9.96 -2.42 15.59
N ARG A 76 11.14 -2.90 15.25
CA ARG A 76 12.42 -2.38 15.78
C ARG A 76 12.61 -0.89 15.48
N MET A 77 12.15 -0.43 14.31
CA MET A 77 12.16 0.98 13.90
C MET A 77 10.96 1.79 14.41
N HIS A 78 10.08 1.19 15.20
CA HIS A 78 8.89 1.80 15.81
C HIS A 78 7.80 2.25 14.82
N TYR A 79 7.76 1.70 13.62
CA TYR A 79 6.67 1.95 12.67
C TYR A 79 5.41 1.15 13.01
N VAL A 80 5.59 -0.04 13.56
CA VAL A 80 4.51 -0.93 13.97
C VAL A 80 4.75 -1.46 15.37
N ARG A 81 3.72 -2.04 15.97
CA ARG A 81 3.78 -2.76 17.25
C ARG A 81 2.93 -4.00 17.18
N ARG A 82 3.32 -5.04 17.91
CA ARG A 82 2.50 -6.23 18.11
C ARG A 82 1.68 -6.10 19.37
N VAL A 83 0.38 -6.43 19.27
CA VAL A 83 -0.55 -6.45 20.41
C VAL A 83 -1.28 -7.79 20.44
N PRO A 84 -1.81 -8.22 21.62
CA PRO A 84 -2.67 -9.40 21.67
C PRO A 84 -3.89 -9.24 20.76
N ASP A 85 -4.27 -10.32 20.06
CA ASP A 85 -5.53 -10.36 19.32
C ASP A 85 -6.68 -10.53 20.33
N PRO A 86 -7.69 -9.63 20.34
CA PRO A 86 -8.81 -9.73 21.27
C PRO A 86 -9.69 -10.97 21.03
N ASP A 87 -9.66 -11.51 19.79
CA ASP A 87 -10.48 -12.67 19.40
C ASP A 87 -9.73 -14.01 19.55
N ASP A 88 -8.40 -13.97 19.69
CA ASP A 88 -7.55 -15.15 19.85
C ASP A 88 -6.32 -14.85 20.72
N ARG A 89 -6.35 -15.30 21.95
CA ARG A 89 -5.26 -15.07 22.94
C ARG A 89 -3.91 -15.63 22.50
N ARG A 90 -3.86 -16.55 21.56
CA ARG A 90 -2.62 -17.15 21.03
C ARG A 90 -2.05 -16.36 19.87
N ALA A 91 -2.83 -15.47 19.26
CA ALA A 91 -2.44 -14.66 18.12
C ALA A 91 -2.05 -13.25 18.52
N ARG A 92 -1.26 -12.61 17.67
CA ARG A 92 -0.85 -11.21 17.79
C ARG A 92 -1.35 -10.45 16.55
N LEU A 93 -1.79 -9.22 16.78
CA LEU A 93 -2.07 -8.26 15.71
C LEU A 93 -0.90 -7.30 15.54
N ILE A 94 -0.57 -7.01 14.30
CA ILE A 94 0.38 -5.99 13.91
C ILE A 94 -0.42 -4.71 13.71
N LYS A 95 -0.12 -3.69 14.51
CA LYS A 95 -0.76 -2.37 14.44
C LYS A 95 0.24 -1.30 14.08
N ILE A 96 -0.23 -0.28 13.38
CA ILE A 96 0.56 0.91 13.09
C ILE A 96 0.82 1.66 14.40
N ALA A 97 2.09 1.95 14.69
CA ALA A 97 2.51 2.77 15.83
C ALA A 97 2.52 4.25 15.48
N ALA A 98 2.75 5.12 16.46
CA ALA A 98 2.70 6.58 16.27
C ALA A 98 3.66 7.09 15.18
N ARG A 99 4.88 6.55 15.11
CA ARG A 99 5.83 6.88 14.03
C ARG A 99 5.30 6.46 12.67
N GLY A 100 4.75 5.25 12.59
CA GLY A 100 4.13 4.74 11.38
C GLY A 100 2.93 5.59 10.93
N GLN A 101 2.11 6.06 11.87
CA GLN A 101 0.98 6.92 11.57
C GLN A 101 1.43 8.23 10.92
N ARG A 102 2.49 8.87 11.43
CA ARG A 102 3.05 10.08 10.81
C ARG A 102 3.61 9.82 9.42
N ALA A 103 4.27 8.69 9.20
CA ALA A 103 4.73 8.29 7.86
C ALA A 103 3.56 8.05 6.90
N ALA A 104 2.49 7.42 7.37
CA ALA A 104 1.27 7.18 6.59
C ALA A 104 0.58 8.49 6.19
N GLU A 105 0.56 9.50 7.05
CA GLU A 105 0.02 10.83 6.73
C GLU A 105 0.80 11.53 5.61
N VAL A 106 2.13 11.43 5.63
CA VAL A 106 2.98 11.94 4.54
C VAL A 106 2.71 11.18 3.24
N ALA A 107 2.61 9.86 3.30
CA ALA A 107 2.29 9.02 2.14
C ALA A 107 0.92 9.37 1.55
N GLN A 108 -0.09 9.59 2.39
CA GLN A 108 -1.43 9.98 1.94
C GLN A 108 -1.42 11.34 1.27
N ALA A 109 -0.73 12.34 1.82
CA ALA A 109 -0.61 13.66 1.21
C ALA A 109 0.08 13.59 -0.18
N ALA A 110 1.14 12.79 -0.31
CA ALA A 110 1.81 12.58 -1.59
C ALA A 110 0.89 11.87 -2.60
N HIS A 111 0.14 10.87 -2.17
CA HIS A 111 -0.85 10.18 -2.99
C HIS A 111 -1.93 11.15 -3.52
N ASP A 112 -2.47 12.00 -2.66
CA ASP A 112 -3.50 12.96 -3.03
C ASP A 112 -2.98 14.01 -4.02
N GLN A 113 -1.73 14.43 -3.87
CA GLN A 113 -1.07 15.32 -4.83
C GLN A 113 -0.95 14.65 -6.21
N ILE A 114 -0.50 13.40 -6.28
CA ILE A 114 -0.38 12.66 -7.55
C ILE A 114 -1.75 12.49 -8.20
N ARG A 115 -2.77 12.15 -7.43
CA ARG A 115 -4.16 12.07 -7.94
C ARG A 115 -4.62 13.39 -8.55
N SER A 116 -4.34 14.50 -7.88
CA SER A 116 -4.66 15.84 -8.39
C SER A 116 -3.95 16.14 -9.72
N GLU A 117 -2.66 15.83 -9.82
CA GLU A 117 -1.87 16.00 -11.05
C GLU A 117 -2.45 15.17 -12.20
N TRP A 118 -2.79 13.91 -11.94
CA TRP A 118 -3.39 13.03 -12.96
C TRP A 118 -4.78 13.50 -13.37
N ARG A 119 -5.57 14.00 -12.41
CA ARG A 119 -6.89 14.58 -12.67
C ARG A 119 -6.81 15.83 -13.55
N VAL A 120 -5.83 16.67 -13.33
CA VAL A 120 -5.56 17.85 -14.19
C VAL A 120 -5.12 17.41 -15.59
N HIS A 121 -4.22 16.43 -15.69
CA HIS A 121 -3.69 15.96 -16.96
C HIS A 121 -4.75 15.28 -17.84
N LEU A 122 -5.58 14.42 -17.25
CA LEU A 122 -6.62 13.67 -17.98
C LEU A 122 -7.93 14.46 -18.15
N GLY A 123 -8.16 15.44 -17.28
CA GLY A 123 -9.46 16.06 -17.06
C GLY A 123 -10.33 15.25 -16.08
N ALA A 124 -11.15 15.95 -15.31
CA ALA A 124 -11.93 15.38 -14.22
C ALA A 124 -12.76 14.15 -14.64
N ARG A 125 -13.51 14.27 -15.73
CA ARG A 125 -14.39 13.20 -16.23
C ARG A 125 -13.62 11.90 -16.55
N ARG A 126 -12.51 12.02 -17.27
CA ARG A 126 -11.71 10.85 -17.68
C ARG A 126 -11.00 10.22 -16.48
N PHE A 127 -10.54 11.03 -15.55
CA PHE A 127 -9.92 10.52 -14.32
C PHE A 127 -10.93 9.76 -13.46
N ASP A 128 -12.12 10.31 -13.24
CA ASP A 128 -13.18 9.65 -12.45
C ASP A 128 -13.63 8.35 -13.14
N GLN A 129 -13.70 8.33 -14.46
CA GLN A 129 -14.00 7.12 -15.22
C GLN A 129 -12.89 6.06 -15.11
N LEU A 130 -11.62 6.46 -15.14
CA LEU A 130 -10.50 5.55 -14.93
C LEU A 130 -10.57 4.93 -13.55
N GLN A 131 -10.82 5.72 -12.51
CA GLN A 131 -10.93 5.22 -11.14
C GLN A 131 -12.08 4.22 -11.02
N ALA A 132 -13.27 4.56 -11.50
CA ALA A 132 -14.44 3.68 -11.46
C ALA A 132 -14.19 2.35 -12.22
N THR A 133 -13.53 2.41 -13.39
CA THR A 133 -13.19 1.22 -14.18
C THR A 133 -12.19 0.32 -13.43
N LEU A 134 -11.21 0.89 -12.77
CA LEU A 134 -10.26 0.11 -11.96
C LEU A 134 -10.91 -0.49 -10.70
N GLU A 135 -11.87 0.21 -10.10
CA GLU A 135 -12.66 -0.33 -8.97
C GLU A 135 -13.52 -1.53 -9.41
N GLU A 136 -14.18 -1.43 -10.57
CA GLU A 136 -14.93 -2.55 -11.15
C GLU A 136 -14.01 -3.74 -11.47
N LEU A 137 -12.82 -3.47 -12.02
CA LEU A 137 -11.85 -4.52 -12.32
C LEU A 137 -11.35 -5.24 -11.06
N ARG A 138 -11.33 -4.56 -9.90
CA ARG A 138 -10.99 -5.17 -8.61
C ARG A 138 -11.86 -6.35 -8.26
N GLU A 139 -13.12 -6.37 -8.65
CA GLU A 139 -14.05 -7.47 -8.35
C GLU A 139 -13.54 -8.83 -8.84
N ILE A 140 -12.79 -8.84 -9.94
CA ILE A 140 -12.26 -10.09 -10.53
C ILE A 140 -10.74 -10.25 -10.36
N THR A 141 -10.04 -9.24 -9.87
CA THR A 141 -8.56 -9.26 -9.76
C THR A 141 -8.05 -9.23 -8.34
N ASP A 142 -8.86 -8.78 -7.38
CA ASP A 142 -8.47 -8.70 -5.98
C ASP A 142 -9.15 -9.84 -5.18
N PRO A 143 -8.42 -10.90 -4.82
CA PRO A 143 -8.99 -12.01 -4.06
C PRO A 143 -9.38 -11.64 -2.63
N PHE A 144 -9.04 -10.43 -2.18
CA PHE A 144 -9.30 -9.92 -0.82
C PHE A 144 -10.45 -8.90 -0.77
N THR A 145 -11.21 -8.70 -1.85
CA THR A 145 -12.35 -7.77 -1.89
C THR A 145 -13.48 -8.11 -0.91
N ALA A 146 -13.56 -9.37 -0.46
CA ALA A 146 -14.55 -9.80 0.54
C ALA A 146 -14.28 -9.25 1.94
N THR A 147 -13.10 -8.68 2.18
CA THR A 147 -12.79 -7.96 3.42
C THR A 147 -12.96 -6.47 3.12
N PRO A 148 -14.04 -5.82 3.59
CA PRO A 148 -14.18 -4.38 3.39
C PRO A 148 -12.95 -3.68 3.95
N PRO A 149 -12.40 -2.66 3.26
CA PRO A 149 -11.40 -1.80 3.86
C PRO A 149 -12.01 -1.22 5.14
N ALA A 150 -11.35 -1.48 6.24
CA ALA A 150 -11.78 -0.94 7.53
C ALA A 150 -11.65 0.58 7.54
#